data_0add9c744770dbda48c6c19abd19ba5e
#
_entry.id   0add9c744770dbda48c6c19abd19ba5e
#
_cell.length_a   1.000
_cell.length_b   1.000
_cell.length_c   1.000
_cell.angle_alpha   90.00
_cell.angle_beta   90.00
_cell.angle_gamma   90.00
#
_symmetry.space_group_name_H-M   'P 1'
#
loop_
_entity.id
_entity.type
_entity.pdbx_description
1 polymer ?
#
loop_
_entity_poly.entity_id
_entity_poly.type
_entity_poly.pdbx_seq_one_letter_code
_entity_poly.pdbx_strand_id
1 'polypeptide(L)'
;PLYMRIENGHLKEVKGKNSEKISILLENENNSSLGELGIGTNKSAVLCGIILEDEKVYGTVHIAFGTNTSFGGTVKADCHMDGVILKPDLYLDEVLVMKNGEIIV
;
A
#
# COMPACT_ATOMS: atom_id res chain seq x y z
N PRO A 1 -12.09 -10.44 -1.29
CA PRO A 1 -10.65 -10.17 -1.29
C PRO A 1 -10.19 -9.57 -2.61
N LEU A 2 -9.16 -8.78 -2.53
CA LEU A 2 -8.55 -8.12 -3.68
C LEU A 2 -7.15 -8.72 -3.90
N TYR A 3 -6.89 -9.17 -5.12
CA TYR A 3 -5.58 -9.68 -5.52
C TYR A 3 -4.90 -8.65 -6.40
N MET A 4 -3.64 -8.36 -6.10
CA MET A 4 -2.81 -7.47 -6.91
C MET A 4 -1.45 -8.13 -7.16
N ARG A 5 -0.98 -8.03 -8.41
CA ARG A 5 0.36 -8.49 -8.78
C ARG A 5 1.19 -7.29 -9.22
N ILE A 6 2.36 -7.16 -8.62
CA ILE A 6 3.28 -6.04 -8.87
C ILE A 6 4.60 -6.62 -9.37
N GLU A 7 5.08 -6.10 -10.49
CA GLU A 7 6.37 -6.49 -11.07
C GLU A 7 7.17 -5.25 -11.43
N ASN A 8 8.44 -5.26 -11.11
CA ASN A 8 9.35 -4.15 -11.41
C ASN A 8 8.81 -2.80 -10.93
N GLY A 9 8.16 -2.80 -9.77
CA GLY A 9 7.61 -1.60 -9.17
C GLY A 9 6.30 -1.10 -9.76
N HIS A 10 5.66 -1.88 -10.64
CA HIS A 10 4.41 -1.48 -11.29
C HIS A 10 3.29 -2.51 -11.07
N LEU A 11 2.08 -2.00 -10.84
CA LEU A 11 0.90 -2.84 -10.80
C LEU A 11 0.63 -3.40 -12.20
N LYS A 12 0.59 -4.73 -12.32
CA LYS A 12 0.38 -5.43 -13.59
C LYS A 12 -0.97 -6.12 -13.68
N GLU A 13 -1.54 -6.50 -12.56
CA GLU A 13 -2.80 -7.23 -12.53
C GLU A 13 -3.56 -6.93 -11.25
N VAL A 14 -4.87 -6.80 -11.37
CA VAL A 14 -5.76 -6.67 -10.22
C VAL A 14 -7.01 -7.50 -10.47
N LYS A 15 -7.41 -8.28 -9.47
CA LYS A 15 -8.59 -9.15 -9.51
C LYS A 15 -9.36 -9.07 -8.21
N GLY A 16 -10.66 -9.30 -8.28
CA GLY A 16 -11.51 -9.39 -7.11
C GLY A 16 -12.63 -8.37 -7.13
N LYS A 17 -13.39 -8.35 -6.06
CA LYS A 17 -14.53 -7.44 -5.91
C LYS A 17 -14.04 -5.99 -5.89
N ASN A 18 -14.68 -5.13 -6.69
CA ASN A 18 -14.33 -3.71 -6.84
C ASN A 18 -12.96 -3.47 -7.51
N SER A 19 -12.39 -4.48 -8.18
CA SER A 19 -11.12 -4.31 -8.88
C SER A 19 -11.20 -3.26 -10.00
N GLU A 20 -12.38 -3.05 -10.58
CA GLU A 20 -12.58 -2.03 -11.61
C GLU A 20 -12.30 -0.60 -11.13
N LYS A 21 -12.43 -0.35 -9.84
CA LYS A 21 -12.14 0.96 -9.25
C LYS A 21 -10.64 1.27 -9.24
N ILE A 22 -9.83 0.23 -9.31
CA ILE A 22 -8.38 0.33 -9.25
C ILE A 22 -7.77 0.11 -10.64
N SER A 23 -8.50 -0.50 -11.56
CA SER A 23 -7.99 -0.85 -12.88
C SER A 23 -7.50 0.35 -13.68
N ILE A 24 -7.98 1.54 -13.37
CA ILE A 24 -7.51 2.77 -14.00
C ILE A 24 -6.00 2.98 -13.82
N LEU A 25 -5.43 2.44 -12.74
CA LEU A 25 -3.98 2.52 -12.51
C LEU A 25 -3.18 1.76 -13.57
N LEU A 26 -3.79 0.78 -14.23
CA LEU A 26 -3.13 -0.01 -15.26
C LEU A 26 -2.97 0.73 -16.58
N GLU A 27 -3.70 1.82 -16.78
CA GLU A 27 -3.73 2.56 -18.05
C GLU A 27 -2.54 3.50 -18.24
N ASN A 28 -1.80 3.79 -17.17
CA ASN A 28 -0.71 4.75 -17.19
C ASN A 28 0.45 4.20 -16.37
N GLU A 29 1.64 4.16 -16.96
CA GLU A 29 2.82 3.58 -16.30
C GLU A 29 3.17 4.29 -15.00
N ASN A 30 3.11 5.63 -14.96
CA ASN A 30 3.42 6.37 -13.75
C ASN A 30 2.36 6.17 -12.68
N ASN A 31 1.09 6.08 -13.05
CA ASN A 31 0.01 5.84 -12.10
C ASN A 31 0.06 4.43 -11.52
N SER A 32 0.58 3.46 -12.27
CA SER A 32 0.73 2.08 -11.79
C SER A 32 1.97 1.85 -10.94
N SER A 33 2.86 2.83 -10.84
CA SER A 33 4.06 2.74 -10.00
C SER A 33 3.71 2.58 -8.53
N LEU A 34 4.31 1.58 -7.89
CA LEU A 34 4.26 1.46 -6.44
C LEU A 34 5.19 2.52 -5.86
N GLY A 35 4.62 3.62 -5.38
CA GLY A 35 5.37 4.78 -4.93
C GLY A 35 5.70 4.77 -3.45
N GLU A 36 4.97 3.98 -2.66
CA GLU A 36 5.12 3.96 -1.21
C GLU A 36 4.77 2.62 -0.62
N LEU A 37 5.56 2.20 0.37
CA LEU A 37 5.23 1.12 1.29
C LEU A 37 5.47 1.65 2.69
N GLY A 38 4.48 1.55 3.54
CA GLY A 38 4.60 2.02 4.91
C GLY A 38 4.07 1.01 5.91
N ILE A 39 4.58 1.10 7.12
CA ILE A 39 4.18 0.26 8.24
C ILE A 39 3.74 1.16 9.38
N GLY A 40 2.51 0.97 9.86
CA GLY A 40 1.99 1.72 10.99
C GLY A 40 2.62 1.24 12.30
N THR A 41 3.13 2.17 13.08
CA THR A 41 3.84 1.85 14.34
C THR A 41 3.29 2.58 15.55
N ASN A 42 2.27 3.42 15.39
CA ASN A 42 1.72 4.21 16.48
C ASN A 42 0.65 3.44 17.24
N LYS A 43 0.99 2.98 18.44
CA LYS A 43 0.08 2.24 19.33
C LYS A 43 -1.03 3.12 19.89
N SER A 44 -0.89 4.43 19.83
CA SER A 44 -1.91 5.37 20.30
C SER A 44 -2.90 5.79 19.22
N ALA A 45 -2.62 5.49 17.95
CA ALA A 45 -3.52 5.79 16.86
C ALA A 45 -4.66 4.76 16.82
N VAL A 46 -5.84 5.20 16.38
CA VAL A 46 -7.05 4.38 16.34
C VAL A 46 -7.64 4.45 14.95
N LEU A 47 -8.09 3.31 14.44
CA LEU A 47 -8.78 3.24 13.14
C LEU A 47 -10.05 4.09 13.19
N CYS A 48 -10.16 5.04 12.27
CA CYS A 48 -11.28 5.99 12.24
C CYS A 48 -11.84 6.26 10.84
N GLY A 49 -11.31 5.58 9.81
CA GLY A 49 -11.75 5.78 8.43
C GLY A 49 -11.05 6.93 7.71
N ILE A 50 -10.10 7.58 8.35
CA ILE A 50 -9.29 8.64 7.75
C ILE A 50 -7.89 8.07 7.44
N ILE A 51 -7.49 8.07 6.18
CA ILE A 51 -6.25 7.43 5.74
C ILE A 51 -5.02 7.98 6.48
N LEU A 52 -4.91 9.29 6.65
CA LEU A 52 -3.77 9.90 7.34
C LEU A 52 -3.60 9.42 8.79
N GLU A 53 -4.69 9.03 9.43
CA GLU A 53 -4.65 8.45 10.78
C GLU A 53 -4.47 6.93 10.70
N ASP A 54 -5.26 6.27 9.86
CA ASP A 54 -5.31 4.81 9.77
C ASP A 54 -3.97 4.20 9.36
N GLU A 55 -3.22 4.86 8.46
CA GLU A 55 -1.91 4.38 8.02
C GLU A 55 -0.84 4.40 9.10
N LYS A 56 -1.09 5.09 10.20
CA LYS A 56 -0.16 5.21 11.32
C LYS A 56 -0.43 4.20 12.43
N VAL A 57 -1.59 3.55 12.40
CA VAL A 57 -1.98 2.60 13.45
C VAL A 57 -1.02 1.42 13.48
N TYR A 58 -0.54 1.08 14.68
CA TYR A 58 0.35 -0.06 14.86
C TYR A 58 -0.25 -1.32 14.25
N GLY A 59 0.56 -2.03 13.50
CA GLY A 59 0.16 -3.29 12.91
C GLY A 59 -0.61 -3.19 11.60
N THR A 60 -0.61 -2.00 10.97
CA THR A 60 -1.12 -1.85 9.62
C THR A 60 0.02 -1.79 8.62
N VAL A 61 -0.26 -2.15 7.37
CA VAL A 61 0.62 -1.89 6.23
C VAL A 61 -0.17 -1.06 5.24
N HIS A 62 0.45 -0.05 4.68
CA HIS A 62 -0.17 0.70 3.61
C HIS A 62 0.72 0.73 2.38
N ILE A 63 0.09 0.75 1.23
CA ILE A 63 0.76 0.89 -0.06
C ILE A 63 0.12 2.05 -0.80
N ALA A 64 0.89 2.72 -1.63
CA ALA A 64 0.38 3.78 -2.47
C ALA A 64 0.93 3.66 -3.89
N PHE A 65 0.05 3.89 -4.85
CA PHE A 65 0.41 3.94 -6.26
C PHE A 65 0.38 5.38 -6.73
N GLY A 66 1.29 5.72 -7.65
CA GLY A 66 1.33 7.02 -8.27
C GLY A 66 2.45 7.90 -7.73
N THR A 67 2.19 9.20 -7.63
CA THR A 67 3.23 10.17 -7.29
C THR A 67 3.79 9.98 -5.88
N ASN A 68 5.11 10.11 -5.73
CA ASN A 68 5.80 10.03 -4.44
C ASN A 68 6.83 11.13 -4.27
N THR A 69 6.72 12.21 -5.02
CA THR A 69 7.72 13.30 -4.99
C THR A 69 7.77 14.01 -3.63
N SER A 70 6.66 14.03 -2.88
CA SER A 70 6.64 14.63 -1.53
C SER A 70 7.43 13.83 -0.50
N PHE A 71 7.79 12.58 -0.81
CA PHE A 71 8.60 11.71 0.06
C PHE A 71 10.03 11.57 -0.44
N GLY A 72 10.44 12.41 -1.39
CA GLY A 72 11.78 12.33 -1.98
C GLY A 72 11.93 11.33 -3.11
N GLY A 73 10.84 10.75 -3.59
CA GLY A 73 10.84 9.85 -4.73
C GLY A 73 10.88 10.58 -6.07
N THR A 74 11.02 9.82 -7.14
CA THR A 74 11.14 10.35 -8.50
C THR A 74 9.91 10.13 -9.37
N VAL A 75 8.90 9.45 -8.86
CA VAL A 75 7.68 9.18 -9.61
C VAL A 75 6.77 10.41 -9.61
N LYS A 76 6.42 10.88 -10.79
CA LYS A 76 5.42 11.93 -11.00
C LYS A 76 4.23 11.33 -11.73
N ALA A 77 3.06 11.43 -11.16
CA ALA A 77 1.83 10.90 -11.74
C ALA A 77 0.67 11.84 -11.44
N ASP A 78 -0.46 11.60 -12.10
CA ASP A 78 -1.66 12.40 -11.91
C ASP A 78 -2.44 11.98 -10.67
N CYS A 79 -2.05 10.90 -10.03
CA CYS A 79 -2.74 10.36 -8.85
C CYS A 79 -1.78 9.92 -7.76
N HIS A 80 -2.33 9.78 -6.57
CA HIS A 80 -1.71 9.11 -5.43
C HIS A 80 -2.83 8.33 -4.75
N MET A 81 -2.79 7.00 -4.86
CA MET A 81 -3.85 6.15 -4.32
C MET A 81 -3.31 5.27 -3.20
N ASP A 82 -3.84 5.45 -2.00
CA ASP A 82 -3.44 4.71 -0.82
C ASP A 82 -4.38 3.53 -0.54
N GLY A 83 -3.81 2.44 -0.04
CA GLY A 83 -4.56 1.33 0.49
C GLY A 83 -3.98 0.87 1.81
N VAL A 84 -4.81 0.79 2.84
CA VAL A 84 -4.40 0.31 4.16
C VAL A 84 -4.83 -1.14 4.34
N ILE A 85 -3.91 -1.97 4.80
CA ILE A 85 -4.14 -3.40 5.03
C ILE A 85 -4.13 -3.65 6.54
N LEU A 86 -5.21 -4.23 7.04
CA LEU A 86 -5.39 -4.49 8.47
C LEU A 86 -4.93 -5.90 8.81
N LYS A 87 -4.20 -6.01 9.92
CA LYS A 87 -3.69 -7.28 10.46
C LYS A 87 -2.98 -8.15 9.41
N PRO A 88 -2.04 -7.58 8.63
CA PRO A 88 -1.37 -8.32 7.58
C PRO A 88 -0.35 -9.29 8.12
N ASP A 89 0.01 -10.26 7.29
CA ASP A 89 1.29 -10.94 7.36
C ASP A 89 2.18 -10.24 6.34
N LEU A 90 3.35 -9.82 6.75
CA LEU A 90 4.29 -9.11 5.86
C LEU A 90 5.61 -9.86 5.80
N TYR A 91 6.03 -10.17 4.58
CA TYR A 91 7.32 -10.79 4.30
C TYR A 91 8.19 -9.80 3.52
N LEU A 92 9.44 -9.65 3.95
CA LEU A 92 10.45 -8.90 3.21
C LEU A 92 11.56 -9.88 2.82
N ASP A 93 11.73 -10.11 1.52
CA ASP A 93 12.68 -11.08 0.98
C ASP A 93 12.57 -12.45 1.66
N GLU A 94 11.35 -12.96 1.76
CA GLU A 94 11.02 -14.26 2.38
C GLU A 94 11.16 -14.32 3.90
N VAL A 95 11.54 -13.21 4.55
CA VAL A 95 11.59 -13.12 6.01
C VAL A 95 10.26 -12.56 6.52
N LEU A 96 9.59 -13.29 7.39
CA LEU A 96 8.36 -12.81 8.03
C LEU A 96 8.71 -11.75 9.06
N VAL A 97 8.26 -10.51 8.84
CA VAL A 97 8.53 -9.39 9.75
C VAL A 97 7.28 -8.94 10.51
N MET A 98 6.11 -9.31 10.03
CA MET A 98 4.84 -9.02 10.69
C MET A 98 3.89 -10.18 10.50
N LYS A 99 3.20 -10.58 11.55
CA LYS A 99 2.20 -11.64 11.52
C LYS A 99 0.92 -11.18 12.19
N ASN A 100 -0.18 -11.26 11.45
CA ASN A 100 -1.52 -10.88 11.92
C ASN A 100 -1.52 -9.50 12.60
N GLY A 101 -0.79 -8.55 12.03
CA GLY A 101 -0.68 -7.20 12.53
C GLY A 101 0.29 -6.99 13.70
N GLU A 102 1.08 -8.00 14.05
CA GLU A 102 2.10 -7.89 15.09
C GLU A 102 3.49 -7.86 14.47
N ILE A 103 4.28 -6.85 14.83
CA ILE A 103 5.68 -6.74 14.38
C ILE A 103 6.50 -7.72 15.20
N ILE A 104 7.21 -8.62 14.52
CA ILE A 104 7.93 -9.73 15.18
C ILE A 104 9.46 -9.66 15.03
N VAL A 105 9.96 -8.56 14.51
CA VAL A 105 11.42 -8.33 14.39
C VAL A 105 11.89 -7.23 15.30
#